data_4e4ff58abc0b4e77d4c21cf0342ec358
#
_entry.id   4e4ff58abc0b4e77d4c21cf0342ec358
#
_cell.length_a   1.000
_cell.length_b   1.000
_cell.length_c   1.000
_cell.angle_alpha   90.00
_cell.angle_beta   90.00
_cell.angle_gamma   90.00
#
_symmetry.space_group_name_H-M   'P 1'
#
loop_
_entity.id
_entity.type
_entity.pdbx_description
1 polymer ?
#
loop_
_entity_poly.entity_id
_entity_poly.type
_entity_poly.pdbx_seq_one_letter_code
_entity_poly.pdbx_strand_id
1 'polypeptide(L)'
;MTSWGNGPAGSTAIVRCSGLIGMSNVSEYSCEDVYSALLPVPNSNDPYVYVDPWTDRIMKFDMHALLGMTVEWSDNEGQSWIGPSVATGWSVQDHQTIASSPYPAAFHQTTWVFCVNGNYPYPVCSASNDGGLTWGPELPGTPSGCESGGLTGHITGSENGNFYRGNRGCNGGEGYSIYRSTNGGLTWTEHPLPTEASGTAETWNFEEAQVATDSEDNVHAFWMGFDNMPYYSYSLNEGDTWSSPIM
;
A
#
# COMPACT_ATOMS: atom_id res chain seq x y z
N MET A 1 -11.89 9.79 2.89
CA MET A 1 -11.07 10.22 4.03
C MET A 1 -9.69 10.59 3.56
N THR A 2 -8.96 11.30 4.36
CA THR A 2 -7.55 11.60 4.15
C THR A 2 -6.82 11.64 5.49
N SER A 3 -5.53 11.40 5.48
CA SER A 3 -4.66 11.49 6.65
C SER A 3 -3.51 12.45 6.37
N TRP A 4 -2.93 13.01 7.40
CA TRP A 4 -1.75 13.85 7.31
C TRP A 4 -1.02 13.87 8.66
N GLY A 5 0.27 14.10 8.63
CA GLY A 5 1.13 14.14 9.80
C GLY A 5 1.95 15.42 9.88
N ASN A 6 2.32 15.78 11.10
CA ASN A 6 3.08 17.00 11.41
C ASN A 6 4.56 16.75 11.73
N GLY A 7 5.13 15.66 11.19
CA GLY A 7 6.52 15.30 11.43
C GLY A 7 6.75 14.54 12.76
N PRO A 8 8.02 14.30 13.14
CA PRO A 8 8.38 13.33 14.19
C PRO A 8 7.82 13.59 15.58
N ALA A 9 7.35 14.78 15.86
CA ALA A 9 6.75 15.18 17.14
C ALA A 9 5.30 15.63 16.96
N GLY A 10 4.73 15.43 15.79
CA GLY A 10 3.39 15.86 15.46
C GLY A 10 2.33 14.80 15.78
N SER A 11 1.08 15.16 15.56
CA SER A 11 -0.06 14.26 15.61
C SER A 11 -0.55 13.95 14.21
N THR A 12 -1.00 12.73 14.00
CA THR A 12 -1.76 12.36 12.80
C THR A 12 -3.16 12.93 12.89
N ALA A 13 -3.73 13.33 11.77
CA ALA A 13 -5.15 13.64 11.66
C ALA A 13 -5.80 12.75 10.61
N ILE A 14 -7.01 12.30 10.87
CA ILE A 14 -7.88 11.65 9.88
C ILE A 14 -9.13 12.51 9.76
N VAL A 15 -9.34 13.02 8.57
CA VAL A 15 -10.45 13.93 8.30
C VAL A 15 -11.51 13.21 7.49
N ARG A 16 -12.72 13.17 8.03
CA ARG A 16 -13.91 12.72 7.31
C ARG A 16 -14.63 13.92 6.74
N CYS A 17 -14.87 13.93 5.44
CA CYS A 17 -15.71 14.93 4.78
C CYS A 17 -16.99 14.29 4.28
N SER A 18 -18.12 14.96 4.50
CA SER A 18 -19.45 14.55 4.05
C SER A 18 -20.05 15.58 3.10
N GLY A 19 -20.99 15.15 2.26
CA GLY A 19 -21.67 16.00 1.29
C GLY A 19 -20.87 16.28 0.02
N LEU A 20 -19.82 15.51 -0.29
CA LEU A 20 -18.97 15.76 -1.47
C LEU A 20 -19.63 15.37 -2.80
N ILE A 21 -20.58 14.43 -2.78
CA ILE A 21 -21.24 13.93 -4.00
C ILE A 21 -22.47 14.75 -4.31
N GLY A 22 -22.59 15.24 -5.56
CA GLY A 22 -23.73 16.01 -6.05
C GLY A 22 -23.71 17.50 -5.70
N MET A 23 -22.58 18.01 -5.23
CA MET A 23 -22.43 19.40 -4.83
C MET A 23 -22.39 20.35 -6.01
N SER A 24 -23.17 21.42 -5.89
CA SER A 24 -23.05 22.61 -6.75
C SER A 24 -22.15 23.69 -6.14
N ASN A 25 -21.75 23.56 -4.87
CA ASN A 25 -21.13 24.61 -4.09
C ASN A 25 -20.20 24.05 -3.01
N VAL A 26 -18.98 24.54 -2.89
CA VAL A 26 -18.01 24.14 -1.85
C VAL A 26 -18.48 24.42 -0.41
N SER A 27 -19.48 25.27 -0.21
CA SER A 27 -20.02 25.57 1.12
C SER A 27 -20.98 24.49 1.66
N GLU A 28 -21.29 23.47 0.87
CA GLU A 28 -22.26 22.42 1.22
C GLU A 28 -21.61 21.19 1.87
N TYR A 29 -20.27 21.13 1.96
CA TYR A 29 -19.60 20.03 2.63
C TYR A 29 -19.13 20.41 4.04
N SER A 30 -19.04 19.43 4.89
CA SER A 30 -18.43 19.55 6.22
C SER A 30 -17.32 18.53 6.39
N CYS A 31 -16.25 18.95 7.03
CA CYS A 31 -15.15 18.06 7.39
C CYS A 31 -14.96 18.10 8.92
N GLU A 32 -14.70 16.94 9.49
CA GLU A 32 -14.39 16.80 10.91
C GLU A 32 -13.17 15.90 11.10
N ASP A 33 -12.40 16.19 12.16
CA ASP A 33 -11.31 15.33 12.58
C ASP A 33 -11.91 14.16 13.35
N VAL A 34 -11.70 12.96 12.83
CA VAL A 34 -12.17 11.70 13.42
C VAL A 34 -11.02 10.83 13.93
N TYR A 35 -9.82 11.40 14.02
CA TYR A 35 -8.67 10.71 14.55
C TYR A 35 -8.78 10.50 16.05
N SER A 36 -8.44 9.28 16.49
CA SER A 36 -8.25 8.95 17.90
C SER A 36 -6.92 8.23 18.08
N ALA A 37 -6.03 8.78 18.88
CA ALA A 37 -4.82 8.08 19.28
C ALA A 37 -5.17 7.15 20.45
N LEU A 38 -5.21 5.85 20.21
CA LEU A 38 -5.40 4.85 21.28
C LEU A 38 -4.09 4.60 22.06
N LEU A 39 -2.95 4.91 21.48
CA LEU A 39 -1.65 4.89 22.13
C LEU A 39 -1.11 6.30 22.35
N PRO A 40 -0.61 6.62 23.53
CA PRO A 40 0.02 7.91 23.83
C PRO A 40 1.48 7.94 23.33
N VAL A 41 1.72 7.50 22.13
CA VAL A 41 3.06 7.53 21.49
C VAL A 41 3.06 8.57 20.39
N PRO A 42 4.17 9.27 20.19
CA PRO A 42 4.27 10.22 19.09
C PRO A 42 4.04 9.49 17.77
N ASN A 43 2.97 9.82 17.08
CA ASN A 43 2.79 9.42 15.70
C ASN A 43 3.64 10.34 14.86
N SER A 44 4.33 9.75 13.94
CA SER A 44 5.21 10.52 13.08
C SER A 44 4.74 10.42 11.64
N ASN A 45 5.45 11.06 10.77
CA ASN A 45 5.45 11.06 9.34
C ASN A 45 4.60 9.95 8.68
N ASP A 46 4.05 10.23 7.54
CA ASP A 46 3.43 9.28 6.61
C ASP A 46 2.26 8.46 7.19
N PRO A 47 1.23 9.12 7.74
CA PRO A 47 0.02 8.41 8.13
C PRO A 47 -0.67 7.84 6.89
N TYR A 48 -1.12 6.60 6.97
CA TYR A 48 -1.84 5.94 5.90
C TYR A 48 -3.26 5.60 6.34
N VAL A 49 -4.23 5.90 5.48
CA VAL A 49 -5.63 5.50 5.68
C VAL A 49 -6.13 4.76 4.45
N TYR A 50 -6.78 3.64 4.68
CA TYR A 50 -7.37 2.81 3.65
C TYR A 50 -8.80 2.49 4.00
N VAL A 51 -9.69 2.57 3.03
CA VAL A 51 -11.09 2.16 3.15
C VAL A 51 -11.28 0.89 2.35
N ASP A 52 -11.68 -0.18 3.03
CA ASP A 52 -11.95 -1.46 2.40
C ASP A 52 -13.19 -1.35 1.50
N PRO A 53 -13.06 -1.59 0.18
CA PRO A 53 -14.18 -1.44 -0.74
C PRO A 53 -15.25 -2.53 -0.58
N TRP A 54 -14.98 -3.61 0.16
CA TRP A 54 -15.92 -4.72 0.33
C TRP A 54 -16.69 -4.71 1.65
N THR A 55 -16.13 -4.07 2.68
CA THR A 55 -16.74 -4.05 4.02
C THR A 55 -16.96 -2.66 4.58
N ASP A 56 -16.50 -1.61 3.89
CA ASP A 56 -16.46 -0.22 4.34
C ASP A 56 -15.62 0.00 5.62
N ARG A 57 -14.87 -1.03 6.08
CA ARG A 57 -13.95 -0.88 7.20
C ARG A 57 -12.83 0.08 6.85
N ILE A 58 -12.54 0.98 7.77
CA ILE A 58 -11.45 1.93 7.61
C ILE A 58 -10.27 1.43 8.44
N MET A 59 -9.12 1.31 7.81
CA MET A 59 -7.86 1.03 8.48
C MET A 59 -7.01 2.30 8.54
N LYS A 60 -6.44 2.53 9.69
CA LYS A 60 -5.43 3.54 9.95
C LYS A 60 -4.11 2.83 10.25
N PHE A 61 -3.06 3.22 9.54
CA PHE A 61 -1.74 2.64 9.68
C PHE A 61 -0.76 3.75 10.07
N ASP A 62 -0.36 3.77 11.32
CA ASP A 62 0.46 4.81 11.91
C ASP A 62 1.89 4.34 12.13
N MET A 63 2.85 5.15 11.72
CA MET A 63 4.27 4.98 11.99
C MET A 63 4.65 5.69 13.28
N HIS A 64 5.45 5.04 14.12
CA HIS A 64 5.92 5.55 15.40
C HIS A 64 7.43 5.83 15.36
N ALA A 65 7.81 7.01 14.86
CA ALA A 65 9.20 7.50 14.83
C ALA A 65 10.19 6.51 14.16
N LEU A 66 9.77 5.85 13.09
CA LEU A 66 10.54 4.81 12.38
C LEU A 66 10.87 3.56 13.22
N LEU A 67 10.25 3.36 14.36
CA LEU A 67 10.57 2.24 15.28
C LEU A 67 9.51 1.14 15.30
N GLY A 68 8.50 1.27 14.51
CA GLY A 68 7.40 0.32 14.40
C GLY A 68 6.12 1.00 13.94
N MET A 69 5.14 0.21 13.62
CA MET A 69 3.88 0.67 13.09
C MET A 69 2.71 -0.04 13.76
N THR A 70 1.59 0.64 13.84
CA THR A 70 0.36 0.07 14.40
C THR A 70 -0.81 0.26 13.45
N VAL A 71 -1.70 -0.71 13.46
CA VAL A 71 -2.97 -0.67 12.74
C VAL A 71 -4.10 -0.50 13.73
N GLU A 72 -5.00 0.41 13.44
CA GLU A 72 -6.29 0.56 14.10
C GLU A 72 -7.38 0.58 13.02
N TRP A 73 -8.60 0.21 13.39
CA TRP A 73 -9.71 0.21 12.43
C TRP A 73 -10.98 0.81 13.01
N SER A 74 -11.86 1.22 12.10
CA SER A 74 -13.19 1.73 12.40
C SER A 74 -14.22 1.11 11.47
N ASP A 75 -15.34 0.65 12.03
CA ASP A 75 -16.51 0.15 11.31
C ASP A 75 -17.67 1.17 11.31
N ASN A 76 -17.41 2.40 11.75
CA ASN A 76 -18.43 3.45 11.86
C ASN A 76 -17.91 4.82 11.40
N GLU A 77 -17.25 4.82 10.26
CA GLU A 77 -16.75 6.04 9.61
C GLU A 77 -15.81 6.90 10.48
N GLY A 78 -15.01 6.26 11.35
CA GLY A 78 -14.07 6.95 12.22
C GLY A 78 -14.66 7.51 13.51
N GLN A 79 -15.97 7.29 13.79
CA GLN A 79 -16.58 7.75 15.04
C GLN A 79 -15.99 7.05 16.27
N SER A 80 -15.53 5.82 16.11
CA SER A 80 -14.74 5.11 17.11
C SER A 80 -13.72 4.21 16.43
N TRP A 81 -12.61 3.98 17.13
CA TRP A 81 -11.49 3.17 16.66
C TRP A 81 -11.26 1.98 17.59
N ILE A 82 -10.84 0.87 17.02
CA ILE A 82 -10.52 -0.38 17.70
C ILE A 82 -9.06 -0.73 17.40
N GLY A 83 -8.37 -1.27 18.39
CA GLY A 83 -6.95 -1.60 18.33
C GLY A 83 -6.18 -0.92 19.46
N PRO A 84 -4.88 -0.65 19.31
CA PRO A 84 -4.08 -1.01 18.16
C PRO A 84 -3.74 -2.50 18.14
N SER A 85 -3.64 -3.08 16.95
CA SER A 85 -2.90 -4.32 16.75
C SER A 85 -1.47 -3.96 16.38
N VAL A 86 -0.48 -4.61 16.99
CA VAL A 86 0.92 -4.41 16.62
C VAL A 86 1.15 -5.12 15.31
N ALA A 87 1.31 -4.35 14.25
CA ALA A 87 1.45 -4.90 12.90
C ALA A 87 2.90 -5.27 12.57
N THR A 88 3.87 -4.58 13.16
CA THR A 88 5.28 -4.74 12.76
C THR A 88 6.21 -4.99 13.95
N GLY A 89 7.33 -5.66 13.68
CA GLY A 89 8.41 -5.86 14.63
C GLY A 89 9.21 -4.57 14.89
N TRP A 90 10.12 -4.64 15.86
CA TRP A 90 10.96 -3.53 16.31
C TRP A 90 12.17 -3.35 15.38
N SER A 91 11.99 -2.81 14.21
CA SER A 91 13.09 -2.37 13.33
C SER A 91 12.80 -0.98 12.79
N VAL A 92 13.81 -0.30 12.29
CA VAL A 92 13.60 0.92 11.53
C VAL A 92 12.73 0.58 10.32
N GLN A 93 11.55 1.17 10.24
CA GLN A 93 10.56 0.90 9.22
C GLN A 93 10.02 2.21 8.66
N ASP A 94 9.70 2.17 7.38
CA ASP A 94 9.23 3.32 6.62
C ASP A 94 8.29 2.86 5.51
N HIS A 95 7.58 3.79 4.89
CA HIS A 95 6.82 3.58 3.68
C HIS A 95 5.76 2.48 3.81
N GLN A 96 4.93 2.61 4.85
CA GLN A 96 3.85 1.67 5.12
C GLN A 96 2.75 1.75 4.09
N THR A 97 2.20 0.62 3.74
CA THR A 97 1.04 0.51 2.86
C THR A 97 0.18 -0.67 3.26
N ILE A 98 -1.12 -0.55 3.12
CA ILE A 98 -2.09 -1.59 3.45
C ILE A 98 -3.19 -1.63 2.39
N ALA A 99 -3.63 -2.82 2.04
CA ALA A 99 -4.78 -3.04 1.18
C ALA A 99 -5.55 -4.28 1.60
N SER A 100 -6.73 -4.43 1.07
CA SER A 100 -7.58 -5.60 1.23
C SER A 100 -7.91 -6.20 -0.13
N SER A 101 -8.27 -7.48 -0.12
CA SER A 101 -8.77 -8.20 -1.27
C SER A 101 -9.76 -9.27 -0.79
N PRO A 102 -10.82 -9.60 -1.54
CA PRO A 102 -11.67 -10.71 -1.20
C PRO A 102 -10.83 -11.98 -1.09
N TYR A 103 -11.06 -12.77 -0.03
CA TYR A 103 -10.44 -14.08 0.03
C TYR A 103 -11.02 -14.95 -1.10
N PRO A 104 -10.27 -15.93 -1.65
CA PRO A 104 -10.82 -16.85 -2.62
C PRO A 104 -12.17 -17.37 -2.12
N ALA A 105 -13.18 -17.29 -2.95
CA ALA A 105 -14.63 -17.29 -2.69
C ALA A 105 -15.22 -18.27 -1.64
N ALA A 106 -14.41 -19.14 -1.04
CA ALA A 106 -14.85 -20.15 -0.07
C ALA A 106 -15.17 -19.62 1.33
N PHE A 107 -14.69 -18.45 1.71
CA PHE A 107 -14.77 -17.98 3.09
C PHE A 107 -15.47 -16.65 3.32
N HIS A 108 -15.85 -15.91 2.30
CA HIS A 108 -16.52 -14.60 2.39
C HIS A 108 -15.83 -13.59 3.34
N GLN A 109 -14.52 -13.71 3.51
CA GLN A 109 -13.73 -12.83 4.38
C GLN A 109 -12.70 -12.07 3.55
N THR A 110 -12.54 -10.81 3.89
CA THR A 110 -11.52 -9.96 3.32
C THR A 110 -10.16 -10.32 3.92
N THR A 111 -9.18 -10.57 3.07
CA THR A 111 -7.78 -10.67 3.47
C THR A 111 -7.18 -9.27 3.45
N TRP A 112 -6.46 -8.93 4.51
CA TRP A 112 -5.69 -7.70 4.62
C TRP A 112 -4.22 -8.00 4.51
N VAL A 113 -3.51 -7.20 3.75
CA VAL A 113 -2.06 -7.29 3.64
C VAL A 113 -1.47 -5.90 3.83
N PHE A 114 -0.50 -5.78 4.71
CA PHE A 114 0.36 -4.62 4.75
C PHE A 114 1.76 -4.95 4.27
N CYS A 115 2.48 -3.97 3.74
CA CYS A 115 3.89 -4.04 3.46
C CYS A 115 4.59 -2.80 4.01
N VAL A 116 5.84 -2.98 4.44
CA VAL A 116 6.70 -1.91 4.93
C VAL A 116 8.13 -2.14 4.47
N ASN A 117 8.88 -1.07 4.31
CA ASN A 117 10.33 -1.15 4.20
C ASN A 117 10.95 -1.23 5.59
N GLY A 118 12.05 -1.95 5.69
CA GLY A 118 12.84 -2.06 6.90
C GLY A 118 14.33 -2.09 6.55
N ASN A 119 15.14 -2.58 7.49
CA ASN A 119 16.58 -2.77 7.28
C ASN A 119 16.90 -4.00 6.41
N TYR A 120 15.98 -4.40 5.55
CA TYR A 120 16.13 -5.51 4.62
C TYR A 120 16.37 -4.99 3.20
N PRO A 121 17.03 -5.77 2.32
CA PRO A 121 17.18 -5.41 0.91
C PRO A 121 15.87 -5.58 0.11
N TYR A 122 14.76 -5.82 0.78
CA TYR A 122 13.42 -6.00 0.24
C TYR A 122 12.37 -5.54 1.26
N PRO A 123 11.17 -5.15 0.85
CA PRO A 123 10.07 -4.89 1.77
C PRO A 123 9.57 -6.19 2.40
N VAL A 124 9.03 -6.07 3.61
CA VAL A 124 8.36 -7.17 4.31
C VAL A 124 6.87 -6.94 4.34
N CYS A 125 6.10 -8.01 4.20
CA CYS A 125 4.65 -7.97 4.21
C CYS A 125 4.10 -8.95 5.26
N SER A 126 2.93 -8.63 5.80
CA SER A 126 2.19 -9.50 6.70
C SER A 126 0.72 -9.50 6.33
N ALA A 127 0.03 -10.58 6.63
CA ALA A 127 -1.37 -10.77 6.30
C ALA A 127 -2.24 -10.97 7.54
N SER A 128 -3.47 -10.49 7.47
CA SER A 128 -4.54 -10.74 8.43
C SER A 128 -5.74 -11.34 7.70
N ASN A 129 -6.33 -12.38 8.28
CA ASN A 129 -7.54 -13.04 7.80
C ASN A 129 -8.72 -12.90 8.79
N ASP A 130 -8.58 -12.05 9.78
CA ASP A 130 -9.57 -11.81 10.83
C ASP A 130 -9.95 -10.31 10.98
N GLY A 131 -9.83 -9.58 9.87
CA GLY A 131 -10.20 -8.17 9.82
C GLY A 131 -9.20 -7.22 10.49
N GLY A 132 -7.93 -7.62 10.62
CA GLY A 132 -6.87 -6.81 11.21
C GLY A 132 -6.70 -7.00 12.72
N LEU A 133 -7.41 -7.98 13.33
CA LEU A 133 -7.26 -8.29 14.75
C LEU A 133 -5.91 -8.90 15.06
N THR A 134 -5.50 -9.85 14.25
CA THR A 134 -4.18 -10.49 14.34
C THR A 134 -3.47 -10.48 12.99
N TRP A 135 -2.16 -10.44 13.05
CA TRP A 135 -1.30 -10.43 11.89
C TRP A 135 -0.34 -11.62 11.91
N GLY A 136 -0.12 -12.20 10.75
CA GLY A 136 0.84 -13.27 10.54
C GLY A 136 2.29 -12.78 10.68
N PRO A 137 3.26 -13.66 10.44
CA PRO A 137 4.66 -13.28 10.42
C PRO A 137 4.95 -12.31 9.26
N GLU A 138 5.92 -11.43 9.47
CA GLU A 138 6.50 -10.62 8.40
C GLU A 138 7.30 -11.54 7.47
N LEU A 139 6.92 -11.56 6.20
CA LEU A 139 7.55 -12.36 5.15
C LEU A 139 8.10 -11.45 4.05
N PRO A 140 9.13 -11.89 3.30
CA PRO A 140 9.62 -11.11 2.17
C PRO A 140 8.51 -10.78 1.17
N GLY A 141 8.36 -9.50 0.83
CA GLY A 141 7.44 -9.01 -0.20
C GLY A 141 7.97 -9.21 -1.63
N THR A 142 8.95 -10.07 -1.81
CA THR A 142 9.61 -10.38 -3.08
C THR A 142 9.82 -11.89 -3.22
N PRO A 143 10.09 -12.40 -4.43
CA PRO A 143 10.53 -13.78 -4.61
C PRO A 143 11.80 -14.09 -3.82
N SER A 144 12.02 -15.37 -3.49
CA SER A 144 13.20 -15.81 -2.77
C SER A 144 14.48 -15.41 -3.51
N GLY A 145 15.41 -14.77 -2.80
CA GLY A 145 16.68 -14.30 -3.36
C GLY A 145 16.60 -13.00 -4.16
N CYS A 146 15.45 -12.36 -4.20
CA CYS A 146 15.28 -11.07 -4.85
C CYS A 146 15.60 -9.92 -3.88
N GLU A 147 16.56 -9.11 -4.23
CA GLU A 147 16.91 -7.86 -3.53
C GLU A 147 16.44 -6.70 -4.39
N SER A 148 15.18 -6.28 -4.21
CA SER A 148 14.61 -5.18 -4.97
C SER A 148 15.14 -3.81 -4.52
N GLY A 149 15.53 -3.69 -3.26
CA GLY A 149 15.93 -2.40 -2.69
C GLY A 149 14.81 -1.37 -2.75
N GLY A 150 15.13 -0.15 -2.35
CA GLY A 150 14.25 0.99 -2.51
C GLY A 150 12.98 1.01 -1.65
N LEU A 151 12.21 2.07 -1.80
CA LEU A 151 10.92 2.21 -1.15
C LEU A 151 9.86 1.41 -1.91
N THR A 152 8.93 0.79 -1.19
CA THR A 152 7.82 0.07 -1.81
C THR A 152 6.75 1.03 -2.27
N GLY A 153 6.22 0.84 -3.47
CA GLY A 153 4.98 1.49 -3.89
C GLY A 153 3.79 0.99 -3.07
N HIS A 154 2.68 1.69 -3.15
CA HIS A 154 1.47 1.30 -2.45
C HIS A 154 0.93 -0.02 -2.98
N ILE A 155 0.48 -0.87 -2.04
CA ILE A 155 -0.18 -2.13 -2.36
C ILE A 155 -1.63 -1.88 -2.79
N THR A 156 -2.12 -2.67 -3.72
CA THR A 156 -3.54 -2.76 -4.07
C THR A 156 -4.02 -4.20 -4.08
N GLY A 157 -5.29 -4.41 -3.78
CA GLY A 157 -5.96 -5.69 -3.94
C GLY A 157 -6.92 -5.65 -5.12
N SER A 158 -7.21 -6.80 -5.72
CA SER A 158 -8.14 -6.97 -6.83
C SER A 158 -9.32 -7.86 -6.46
N GLU A 159 -10.38 -7.82 -7.27
CA GLU A 159 -11.60 -8.59 -7.00
C GLU A 159 -11.36 -10.11 -7.06
N ASN A 160 -10.39 -10.56 -7.85
CA ASN A 160 -10.01 -11.97 -7.93
C ASN A 160 -9.17 -12.50 -6.76
N GLY A 161 -8.85 -11.66 -5.77
CA GLY A 161 -8.12 -12.05 -4.57
C GLY A 161 -6.61 -11.85 -4.64
N ASN A 162 -6.09 -11.31 -5.72
CA ASN A 162 -4.67 -11.01 -5.87
C ASN A 162 -4.30 -9.70 -5.19
N PHE A 163 -3.03 -9.61 -4.79
CA PHE A 163 -2.41 -8.36 -4.35
C PHE A 163 -1.28 -7.97 -5.28
N TYR A 164 -1.13 -6.67 -5.50
CA TYR A 164 -0.09 -6.11 -6.36
C TYR A 164 0.62 -4.98 -5.64
N ARG A 165 1.92 -4.86 -5.87
CA ARG A 165 2.77 -3.85 -5.28
C ARG A 165 3.88 -3.48 -6.25
N GLY A 166 4.13 -2.20 -6.44
CA GLY A 166 5.25 -1.72 -7.26
C GLY A 166 6.55 -1.61 -6.45
N ASN A 167 7.68 -1.85 -7.11
CA ASN A 167 9.01 -1.59 -6.57
C ASN A 167 10.04 -1.62 -7.72
N ARG A 168 11.30 -1.48 -7.37
CA ARG A 168 12.40 -1.82 -8.28
C ARG A 168 12.39 -3.31 -8.62
N GLY A 169 13.01 -3.65 -9.75
CA GLY A 169 13.20 -5.03 -10.17
C GLY A 169 14.16 -5.79 -9.25
N CYS A 170 14.13 -7.11 -9.36
CA CYS A 170 15.15 -7.98 -8.77
C CYS A 170 16.54 -7.73 -9.38
N ASN A 171 17.57 -8.35 -8.86
CA ASN A 171 18.95 -8.25 -9.36
C ASN A 171 19.60 -6.86 -9.28
N GLY A 172 19.45 -6.22 -8.11
CA GLY A 172 20.11 -4.94 -7.85
C GLY A 172 19.28 -3.73 -8.22
N GLY A 173 17.98 -3.92 -8.48
CA GLY A 173 17.05 -2.83 -8.67
C GLY A 173 17.08 -2.18 -10.04
N GLU A 174 17.51 -2.89 -11.07
CA GLU A 174 17.40 -2.41 -12.44
C GLU A 174 15.95 -2.42 -12.91
N GLY A 175 15.46 -1.26 -13.38
CA GLY A 175 14.08 -1.08 -13.83
C GLY A 175 13.06 -1.12 -12.70
N TYR A 176 11.80 -1.23 -13.09
CA TYR A 176 10.66 -1.34 -12.19
C TYR A 176 9.91 -2.64 -12.42
N SER A 177 9.32 -3.18 -11.39
CA SER A 177 8.50 -4.38 -11.44
C SER A 177 7.24 -4.22 -10.61
N ILE A 178 6.19 -4.90 -11.03
CA ILE A 178 5.03 -5.16 -10.19
C ILE A 178 5.20 -6.56 -9.59
N TYR A 179 5.05 -6.62 -8.29
CA TYR A 179 5.06 -7.88 -7.54
C TYR A 179 3.64 -8.32 -7.28
N ARG A 180 3.29 -9.54 -7.68
CA ARG A 180 1.96 -10.13 -7.50
C ARG A 180 2.00 -11.22 -6.44
N SER A 181 1.00 -11.22 -5.57
CA SER A 181 0.70 -12.34 -4.67
C SER A 181 -0.69 -12.88 -4.98
N THR A 182 -0.81 -14.18 -5.17
CA THR A 182 -2.07 -14.91 -5.40
C THR A 182 -2.53 -15.70 -4.18
N ASN A 183 -1.87 -15.51 -3.04
CA ASN A 183 -2.10 -16.30 -1.83
C ASN A 183 -2.14 -15.43 -0.55
N GLY A 184 -2.69 -14.23 -0.67
CA GLY A 184 -2.89 -13.34 0.49
C GLY A 184 -1.58 -12.78 1.07
N GLY A 185 -0.60 -12.45 0.22
CA GLY A 185 0.65 -11.82 0.66
C GLY A 185 1.71 -12.78 1.19
N LEU A 186 1.47 -14.11 1.15
CA LEU A 186 2.43 -15.08 1.68
C LEU A 186 3.65 -15.29 0.78
N THR A 187 3.45 -15.24 -0.53
CA THR A 187 4.53 -15.29 -1.52
C THR A 187 4.26 -14.34 -2.66
N TRP A 188 5.33 -13.91 -3.32
CA TRP A 188 5.26 -12.92 -4.38
C TRP A 188 6.01 -13.39 -5.62
N THR A 189 5.51 -13.02 -6.80
CA THR A 189 6.15 -13.20 -8.10
C THR A 189 6.47 -11.83 -8.70
N GLU A 190 7.59 -11.73 -9.39
CA GLU A 190 8.00 -10.51 -10.07
C GLU A 190 7.44 -10.47 -11.50
N HIS A 191 6.89 -9.33 -11.89
CA HIS A 191 6.40 -9.01 -13.23
C HIS A 191 7.07 -7.71 -13.71
N PRO A 192 8.21 -7.82 -14.42
CA PRO A 192 8.95 -6.65 -14.88
C PRO A 192 8.10 -5.75 -15.79
N LEU A 193 8.15 -4.45 -15.52
CA LEU A 193 7.55 -3.45 -16.39
C LEU A 193 8.38 -3.28 -17.68
N PRO A 194 7.75 -2.92 -18.80
CA PRO A 194 8.49 -2.66 -20.03
C PRO A 194 9.47 -1.50 -19.82
N THR A 195 10.72 -1.72 -20.20
CA THR A 195 11.74 -0.69 -20.15
C THR A 195 11.51 0.35 -21.23
N GLU A 196 11.60 1.61 -20.88
CA GLU A 196 11.81 2.66 -21.86
C GLU A 196 13.17 2.42 -22.53
N ALA A 197 13.30 2.76 -23.80
CA ALA A 197 14.52 2.52 -24.55
C ALA A 197 15.74 3.12 -23.84
N SER A 198 16.59 2.25 -23.32
CA SER A 198 17.95 2.46 -22.83
C SER A 198 18.25 3.65 -21.94
N GLY A 199 18.29 3.41 -20.64
CA GLY A 199 18.98 4.26 -19.68
C GLY A 199 19.65 3.36 -18.64
N THR A 200 20.92 3.59 -18.40
CA THR A 200 21.64 2.94 -17.31
C THR A 200 21.08 3.44 -15.98
N ALA A 201 20.70 2.53 -15.11
CA ALA A 201 20.14 2.79 -13.80
C ALA A 201 21.14 3.48 -12.85
N GLU A 202 21.32 4.77 -12.99
CA GLU A 202 22.18 5.54 -12.09
C GLU A 202 21.47 6.74 -11.47
N THR A 203 20.22 6.71 -11.18
CA THR A 203 19.67 7.86 -10.46
C THR A 203 18.63 7.49 -9.43
N TRP A 204 18.85 7.99 -8.30
CA TRP A 204 18.17 8.13 -7.03
C TRP A 204 16.76 8.73 -7.08
N ASN A 205 16.14 8.84 -8.24
CA ASN A 205 14.88 9.52 -8.38
C ASN A 205 13.77 8.50 -8.48
N PHE A 206 12.95 8.44 -7.43
CA PHE A 206 11.71 7.67 -7.36
C PHE A 206 11.93 6.15 -7.39
N GLU A 207 11.97 5.58 -6.22
CA GLU A 207 12.22 4.16 -6.01
C GLU A 207 10.98 3.30 -6.20
N GLU A 208 9.84 3.92 -6.56
CA GLU A 208 8.53 3.29 -6.54
C GLU A 208 7.87 3.30 -7.92
N ALA A 209 7.37 2.15 -8.33
CA ALA A 209 6.27 2.08 -9.27
C ALA A 209 4.95 2.06 -8.49
N GLN A 210 3.93 2.72 -9.00
CA GLN A 210 2.59 2.67 -8.44
C GLN A 210 1.72 1.72 -9.24
N VAL A 211 0.78 1.06 -8.57
CA VAL A 211 -0.11 0.08 -9.19
C VAL A 211 -1.55 0.29 -8.74
N ALA A 212 -2.46 0.07 -9.64
CA ALA A 212 -3.89 0.03 -9.38
C ALA A 212 -4.54 -1.13 -10.17
N THR A 213 -5.71 -1.57 -9.72
CA THR A 213 -6.52 -2.55 -10.43
C THR A 213 -7.90 -1.96 -10.74
N ASP A 214 -8.52 -2.40 -11.81
CA ASP A 214 -9.89 -2.05 -12.14
C ASP A 214 -10.87 -3.21 -11.83
N SER A 215 -12.16 -2.99 -12.08
CA SER A 215 -13.22 -3.97 -11.84
C SER A 215 -13.20 -5.19 -12.77
N GLU A 216 -12.33 -5.21 -13.76
CA GLU A 216 -12.10 -6.35 -14.65
C GLU A 216 -10.79 -7.07 -14.30
N ASP A 217 -10.20 -6.75 -13.14
CA ASP A 217 -8.89 -7.25 -12.68
C ASP A 217 -7.71 -6.91 -13.60
N ASN A 218 -7.86 -5.92 -14.48
CA ASN A 218 -6.73 -5.39 -15.23
C ASN A 218 -5.79 -4.64 -14.28
N VAL A 219 -4.51 -4.72 -14.55
CA VAL A 219 -3.46 -4.12 -13.74
C VAL A 219 -2.89 -2.90 -14.45
N HIS A 220 -2.89 -1.76 -13.79
CA HIS A 220 -2.40 -0.48 -14.30
C HIS A 220 -1.17 -0.06 -13.52
N ALA A 221 -0.07 0.20 -14.21
CA ALA A 221 1.20 0.58 -13.59
C ALA A 221 1.64 1.98 -14.05
N PHE A 222 2.16 2.74 -13.08
CA PHE A 222 2.73 4.08 -13.29
C PHE A 222 4.11 4.16 -12.67
N TRP A 223 5.06 4.75 -13.38
CA TRP A 223 6.41 4.96 -12.86
C TRP A 223 7.06 6.20 -13.49
N MET A 224 8.13 6.63 -12.88
CA MET A 224 8.98 7.67 -13.46
C MET A 224 10.15 7.00 -14.18
N GLY A 225 10.29 7.27 -15.48
CA GLY A 225 11.39 6.77 -16.26
C GLY A 225 12.74 7.41 -15.89
N PHE A 226 13.80 6.83 -16.37
CA PHE A 226 15.16 7.36 -16.18
C PHE A 226 15.39 8.75 -16.81
N ASP A 227 14.53 9.11 -17.75
CA ASP A 227 14.48 10.45 -18.35
C ASP A 227 13.67 11.47 -17.52
N ASN A 228 13.20 11.08 -16.33
CA ASN A 228 12.31 11.84 -15.45
C ASN A 228 10.93 12.14 -16.06
N MET A 229 10.49 11.33 -17.01
CA MET A 229 9.14 11.43 -17.56
C MET A 229 8.22 10.39 -16.94
N PRO A 230 6.93 10.71 -16.73
CA PRO A 230 5.95 9.74 -16.25
C PRO A 230 5.59 8.74 -17.35
N TYR A 231 5.55 7.48 -16.98
CA TYR A 231 5.15 6.38 -17.86
C TYR A 231 3.97 5.63 -17.28
N TYR A 232 3.17 5.10 -18.18
CA TYR A 232 2.02 4.26 -17.88
C TYR A 232 2.02 3.02 -18.77
N SER A 233 1.64 1.88 -18.20
CA SER A 233 1.38 0.64 -18.91
C SER A 233 0.24 -0.11 -18.23
N TYR A 234 -0.41 -1.00 -18.97
CA TYR A 234 -1.45 -1.86 -18.40
C TYR A 234 -1.26 -3.31 -18.84
N SER A 235 -1.81 -4.20 -18.04
CA SER A 235 -1.84 -5.64 -18.27
C SER A 235 -3.28 -6.14 -18.19
N LEU A 236 -3.69 -6.95 -19.16
CA LEU A 236 -4.99 -7.61 -19.21
C LEU A 236 -4.92 -9.08 -18.71
N ASN A 237 -3.79 -9.50 -18.18
CA ASN A 237 -3.52 -10.86 -17.72
C ASN A 237 -2.66 -10.85 -16.44
N GLU A 238 -3.10 -10.05 -15.47
CA GLU A 238 -2.56 -10.06 -14.10
C GLU A 238 -1.05 -9.71 -14.00
N GLY A 239 -0.50 -8.95 -14.94
CA GLY A 239 0.90 -8.55 -14.98
C GLY A 239 1.81 -9.49 -15.80
N ASP A 240 1.30 -10.58 -16.37
CA ASP A 240 2.12 -11.51 -17.14
C ASP A 240 2.65 -10.91 -18.45
N THR A 241 1.88 -10.01 -19.04
CA THR A 241 2.33 -9.18 -20.19
C THR A 241 1.80 -7.77 -20.07
N TRP A 242 2.56 -6.81 -20.57
CA TRP A 242 2.27 -5.40 -20.48
C TRP A 242 2.08 -4.76 -21.86
N SER A 243 1.24 -3.74 -21.93
CA SER A 243 1.16 -2.87 -23.11
C SER A 243 2.49 -2.15 -23.34
N SER A 244 2.72 -1.61 -24.54
CA SER A 244 3.80 -0.66 -24.73
C SER A 244 3.64 0.54 -23.81
N PRO A 245 4.73 1.06 -23.20
CA PRO A 245 4.63 2.20 -22.32
C PRO A 245 4.14 3.44 -23.05
N ILE A 246 3.30 4.21 -22.39
CA ILE A 246 2.79 5.50 -22.84
C ILE A 246 3.41 6.56 -21.92
N MET A 247 3.99 7.59 -22.50
CA MET A 247 4.55 8.75 -21.79
C MET A 247 3.47 9.84 -21.63
#